data_b0288839d53713818ba5c76af3605ba5
#
_entry.id   b0288839d53713818ba5c76af3605ba5
#
_cell.length_a   1.000
_cell.length_b   1.000
_cell.length_c   1.000
_cell.angle_alpha   90.00
_cell.angle_beta   90.00
_cell.angle_gamma   90.00
#
_symmetry.space_group_name_H-M   'P 1'
#
loop_
_entity.id
_entity.type
_entity.pdbx_description
1 polymer ?
#
loop_
_entity_poly.entity_id
_entity_poly.type
_entity_poly.pdbx_seq_one_letter_code
_entity_poly.pdbx_strand_id
1 'polypeptide(L)'
;MSDVVEVIGDSDEVEPGSYFVDSIGFEKLPDFDSAQCAEMDGLRMLMIQPHRTPIVTYVKDDLASLQRAVSDHCEESYIEYTYPFEDDCMILGNEEAKLNGMEGNRRLGNGIYAGPIFVTRDDGVGGLCSLTKEQAQKYSEMFAKPQDISPEEVQSDCGFTFYDW
;
A
#
# COMPACT_ATOMS: atom_id res chain seq x y z
N MET A 1 -2.14 -5.63 -20.99
CA MET A 1 -3.31 -5.32 -20.16
C MET A 1 -3.35 -3.82 -20.07
N SER A 2 -4.49 -3.21 -20.30
CA SER A 2 -4.63 -1.76 -20.34
C SER A 2 -5.50 -1.37 -19.15
N ASP A 3 -5.04 -0.43 -18.34
CA ASP A 3 -5.73 -0.02 -17.12
C ASP A 3 -6.06 1.47 -17.18
N VAL A 4 -7.10 1.89 -16.48
CA VAL A 4 -7.39 3.30 -16.24
C VAL A 4 -6.94 3.63 -14.83
N VAL A 5 -6.12 4.67 -14.71
CA VAL A 5 -5.60 5.17 -13.43
C VAL A 5 -6.20 6.54 -13.17
N GLU A 6 -6.75 6.75 -11.97
CA GLU A 6 -7.19 8.05 -11.50
C GLU A 6 -6.08 8.71 -10.67
N VAL A 7 -5.58 9.86 -11.13
CA VAL A 7 -4.64 10.69 -10.37
C VAL A 7 -5.43 11.57 -9.41
N ILE A 8 -5.23 11.35 -8.11
CA ILE A 8 -5.90 12.08 -7.04
C ILE A 8 -4.87 13.02 -6.39
N GLY A 9 -5.18 14.31 -6.37
CA GLY A 9 -4.31 15.34 -5.78
C GLY A 9 -3.45 16.07 -6.80
N ASP A 10 -2.93 17.22 -6.39
CA ASP A 10 -2.01 18.03 -7.21
C ASP A 10 -0.59 17.51 -7.11
N SER A 11 0.01 17.18 -8.24
CA SER A 11 1.44 16.98 -8.36
C SER A 11 2.00 17.94 -9.41
N ASP A 12 3.23 18.41 -9.22
CA ASP A 12 3.89 19.30 -10.20
C ASP A 12 4.14 18.60 -11.56
N GLU A 13 3.99 17.28 -11.62
CA GLU A 13 4.32 16.49 -12.80
C GLU A 13 3.09 16.00 -13.58
N VAL A 14 1.96 15.76 -12.90
CA VAL A 14 0.74 15.20 -13.54
C VAL A 14 -0.50 15.88 -12.98
N GLU A 15 -1.35 16.40 -13.86
CA GLU A 15 -2.64 16.99 -13.46
C GLU A 15 -3.59 15.91 -12.93
N PRO A 16 -4.45 16.25 -11.96
CA PRO A 16 -5.52 15.35 -11.53
C PRO A 16 -6.45 14.94 -12.68
N GLY A 17 -6.90 13.69 -12.65
CA GLY A 17 -7.83 13.15 -13.64
C GLY A 17 -7.61 11.68 -13.93
N SER A 18 -8.41 11.13 -14.84
CA SER A 18 -8.32 9.74 -15.27
C SER A 18 -7.42 9.61 -16.49
N TYR A 19 -6.57 8.60 -16.48
CA TYR A 19 -5.61 8.33 -17.55
C TYR A 19 -5.70 6.86 -17.97
N PHE A 20 -5.75 6.64 -19.27
CA PHE A 20 -5.53 5.34 -19.86
C PHE A 20 -4.03 5.04 -19.87
N VAL A 21 -3.66 3.84 -19.41
CA VAL A 21 -2.27 3.41 -19.30
C VAL A 21 -2.06 2.16 -20.15
N ASP A 22 -1.13 2.22 -21.07
CA ASP A 22 -0.70 1.07 -21.85
C ASP A 22 0.84 0.96 -21.89
N SER A 23 1.35 0.08 -22.73
CA SER A 23 2.80 -0.11 -22.90
C SER A 23 3.53 1.06 -23.56
N ILE A 24 2.82 2.07 -24.04
CA ILE A 24 3.35 3.21 -24.81
C ILE A 24 3.34 4.48 -23.94
N GLY A 25 2.44 4.59 -22.96
CA GLY A 25 2.36 5.75 -22.08
C GLY A 25 1.00 5.99 -21.41
N PHE A 26 0.73 7.27 -21.16
CA PHE A 26 -0.47 7.73 -20.49
C PHE A 26 -1.26 8.66 -21.42
N GLU A 27 -2.55 8.43 -21.56
CA GLU A 27 -3.48 9.31 -22.25
C GLU A 27 -4.57 9.80 -21.32
N LYS A 28 -4.72 11.12 -21.17
CA LYS A 28 -5.76 11.71 -20.33
C LYS A 28 -7.15 11.45 -20.90
N LEU A 29 -8.06 10.98 -20.08
CA LEU A 29 -9.46 10.70 -20.42
C LEU A 29 -10.38 11.78 -19.80
N PRO A 30 -10.65 12.91 -20.47
CA PRO A 30 -11.33 14.05 -19.87
C PRO A 30 -12.80 13.77 -19.52
N ASP A 31 -13.43 12.83 -20.24
CA ASP A 31 -14.84 12.50 -20.07
C ASP A 31 -15.06 11.14 -19.35
N PHE A 32 -14.00 10.57 -18.79
CA PHE A 32 -14.11 9.29 -18.09
C PHE A 32 -14.77 9.49 -16.72
N ASP A 33 -15.91 8.84 -16.52
CA ASP A 33 -16.63 8.84 -15.26
C ASP A 33 -16.40 7.51 -14.52
N SER A 34 -15.50 7.52 -13.55
CA SER A 34 -15.19 6.36 -12.73
C SER A 34 -16.41 5.83 -11.94
N ALA A 35 -17.42 6.68 -11.71
CA ALA A 35 -18.64 6.27 -11.03
C ALA A 35 -19.54 5.36 -11.89
N GLN A 36 -19.33 5.35 -13.21
CA GLN A 36 -20.07 4.48 -14.15
C GLN A 36 -19.31 3.15 -14.40
N CYS A 37 -18.11 3.02 -13.90
CA CYS A 37 -17.40 1.74 -13.99
C CYS A 37 -18.04 0.72 -13.05
N ALA A 38 -18.07 -0.54 -13.48
CA ALA A 38 -18.39 -1.64 -12.57
C ALA A 38 -17.43 -1.54 -11.36
N GLU A 39 -17.97 -1.67 -10.14
CA GLU A 39 -17.15 -1.72 -8.94
C GLU A 39 -16.03 -2.74 -9.17
N MET A 40 -14.79 -2.29 -8.99
CA MET A 40 -13.64 -3.19 -9.03
C MET A 40 -13.84 -4.26 -7.95
N ASP A 41 -13.71 -5.53 -8.34
CA ASP A 41 -13.88 -6.65 -7.43
C ASP A 41 -12.80 -6.61 -6.34
N GLY A 42 -13.18 -6.19 -5.16
CA GLY A 42 -12.30 -6.11 -4.00
C GLY A 42 -12.40 -4.81 -3.19
N LEU A 43 -11.64 -4.76 -2.13
CA LEU A 43 -11.51 -3.62 -1.25
C LEU A 43 -10.55 -2.59 -1.84
N ARG A 44 -10.98 -1.34 -1.90
CA ARG A 44 -10.11 -0.22 -2.25
C ARG A 44 -9.13 0.03 -1.11
N MET A 45 -7.86 -0.17 -1.40
CA MET A 45 -6.74 0.03 -0.48
C MET A 45 -5.70 0.97 -1.08
N LEU A 46 -4.85 1.54 -0.24
CA LEU A 46 -3.68 2.29 -0.69
C LEU A 46 -2.45 1.40 -0.56
N MET A 47 -1.87 1.01 -1.67
CA MET A 47 -0.63 0.24 -1.72
C MET A 47 0.57 1.18 -1.63
N ILE A 48 1.50 0.85 -0.74
CA ILE A 48 2.75 1.57 -0.52
C ILE A 48 3.89 0.56 -0.67
N GLN A 49 4.71 0.74 -1.69
CA GLN A 49 5.88 -0.10 -1.94
C GLN A 49 7.17 0.62 -1.55
N PRO A 50 8.25 -0.12 -1.24
CA PRO A 50 9.57 0.48 -1.08
C PRO A 50 9.94 1.36 -2.28
N HIS A 51 10.55 2.52 -2.01
CA HIS A 51 11.05 3.47 -3.02
C HIS A 51 10.02 4.04 -4.01
N ARG A 52 8.72 3.80 -3.80
CA ARG A 52 7.65 4.25 -4.70
C ARG A 52 6.65 5.16 -4.01
N THR A 53 5.99 5.99 -4.80
CA THR A 53 4.80 6.74 -4.37
C THR A 53 3.63 5.79 -4.20
N PRO A 54 2.72 6.06 -3.24
CA PRO A 54 1.52 5.24 -3.04
C PRO A 54 0.61 5.22 -4.25
N ILE A 55 -0.08 4.10 -4.44
CA ILE A 55 -1.13 3.97 -5.46
C ILE A 55 -2.39 3.35 -4.87
N VAL A 56 -3.55 3.83 -5.29
CA VAL A 56 -4.83 3.20 -4.97
C VAL A 56 -4.96 1.91 -5.77
N THR A 57 -5.30 0.83 -5.09
CA THR A 57 -5.48 -0.49 -5.71
C THR A 57 -6.70 -1.19 -5.12
N TYR A 58 -7.08 -2.32 -5.73
CA TYR A 58 -8.18 -3.15 -5.27
C TYR A 58 -7.68 -4.56 -4.99
N VAL A 59 -7.94 -5.04 -3.78
CA VAL A 59 -7.52 -6.37 -3.33
C VAL A 59 -8.77 -7.13 -2.90
N LYS A 60 -8.94 -8.37 -3.37
CA LYS A 60 -10.06 -9.21 -2.95
C LYS A 60 -10.00 -9.47 -1.46
N ASP A 61 -11.17 -9.41 -0.81
CA ASP A 61 -11.32 -9.66 0.61
C ASP A 61 -11.35 -11.19 0.90
N ASP A 62 -10.23 -11.82 0.59
CA ASP A 62 -9.94 -13.20 0.95
C ASP A 62 -8.49 -13.35 1.39
N LEU A 63 -8.24 -14.30 2.29
CA LEU A 63 -6.93 -14.49 2.90
C LEU A 63 -5.81 -14.69 1.86
N ALA A 64 -6.07 -15.48 0.82
CA ALA A 64 -5.06 -15.77 -0.19
C ALA A 64 -4.68 -14.55 -1.02
N SER A 65 -5.63 -13.67 -1.32
CA SER A 65 -5.40 -12.40 -2.02
C SER A 65 -4.65 -11.41 -1.15
N LEU A 66 -5.00 -11.30 0.12
CA LEU A 66 -4.31 -10.44 1.09
C LEU A 66 -2.86 -10.91 1.33
N GLN A 67 -2.65 -12.22 1.53
CA GLN A 67 -1.31 -12.80 1.66
C GLN A 67 -0.44 -12.53 0.43
N ARG A 68 -1.02 -12.73 -0.77
CA ARG A 68 -0.31 -12.45 -2.04
C ARG A 68 0.05 -10.97 -2.17
N ALA A 69 -0.83 -10.07 -1.74
CA ALA A 69 -0.58 -8.63 -1.81
C ALA A 69 0.67 -8.21 -1.01
N VAL A 70 0.90 -8.83 0.16
CA VAL A 70 2.04 -8.51 1.04
C VAL A 70 3.25 -9.44 0.86
N SER A 71 3.22 -10.37 -0.10
CA SER A 71 4.23 -11.44 -0.20
C SER A 71 5.59 -10.97 -0.71
N ASP A 72 5.64 -9.93 -1.53
CA ASP A 72 6.88 -9.47 -2.18
C ASP A 72 7.73 -10.65 -2.75
N HIS A 73 7.06 -11.60 -3.42
CA HIS A 73 7.65 -12.82 -3.98
C HIS A 73 8.09 -13.89 -2.97
N CYS A 74 7.80 -13.75 -1.68
CA CYS A 74 7.99 -14.83 -0.71
C CYS A 74 6.99 -15.97 -0.95
N GLU A 75 7.43 -17.22 -0.75
CA GLU A 75 6.56 -18.39 -0.93
C GLU A 75 5.42 -18.45 0.09
N GLU A 76 5.72 -18.05 1.33
CA GLU A 76 4.75 -17.97 2.44
C GLU A 76 4.68 -16.54 2.96
N SER A 77 3.48 -16.08 3.26
CA SER A 77 3.23 -14.73 3.78
C SER A 77 2.18 -14.78 4.87
N TYR A 78 2.54 -14.23 6.01
CA TYR A 78 1.63 -14.05 7.13
C TYR A 78 1.22 -12.59 7.20
N ILE A 79 -0.09 -12.32 7.32
CA ILE A 79 -0.61 -10.97 7.39
C ILE A 79 -0.60 -10.46 8.82
N GLU A 80 -0.18 -9.22 8.99
CA GLU A 80 -0.26 -8.48 10.24
C GLU A 80 -1.06 -7.20 10.03
N TYR A 81 -1.88 -6.87 11.02
CA TYR A 81 -2.59 -5.61 11.09
C TYR A 81 -2.02 -4.75 12.21
N THR A 82 -1.65 -3.52 11.89
CA THR A 82 -1.19 -2.53 12.87
C THR A 82 -2.06 -1.28 12.80
N TYR A 83 -2.28 -0.65 13.95
CA TYR A 83 -3.20 0.49 14.12
C TYR A 83 -2.43 1.77 14.53
N PRO A 84 -1.62 2.32 13.61
CA PRO A 84 -0.80 3.50 13.92
C PRO A 84 -1.58 4.82 13.82
N PHE A 85 -2.83 4.79 13.38
CA PHE A 85 -3.64 5.97 13.12
C PHE A 85 -4.71 6.18 14.20
N GLU A 86 -5.21 7.41 14.31
CA GLU A 86 -6.26 7.77 15.28
C GLU A 86 -7.67 7.50 14.74
N ASP A 87 -7.81 7.22 13.44
CA ASP A 87 -9.07 6.87 12.80
C ASP A 87 -9.22 5.34 12.65
N ASP A 88 -10.25 4.90 11.94
CA ASP A 88 -10.55 3.49 11.67
C ASP A 88 -9.64 2.85 10.62
N CYS A 89 -8.60 3.56 10.17
CA CYS A 89 -7.63 3.02 9.23
C CYS A 89 -6.51 2.26 9.94
N MET A 90 -5.98 1.27 9.24
CA MET A 90 -4.89 0.43 9.70
C MET A 90 -3.94 0.08 8.58
N ILE A 91 -2.76 -0.43 8.93
CA ILE A 91 -1.80 -0.96 7.99
C ILE A 91 -1.89 -2.48 8.00
N LEU A 92 -2.03 -3.04 6.81
CA LEU A 92 -1.84 -4.45 6.50
C LEU A 92 -0.43 -4.63 5.94
N GLY A 93 0.34 -5.51 6.52
CA GLY A 93 1.70 -5.85 6.10
C GLY A 93 1.98 -7.35 6.25
N ASN A 94 3.21 -7.74 5.92
CA ASN A 94 3.69 -9.08 6.19
C ASN A 94 4.37 -9.12 7.57
N GLU A 95 3.88 -9.98 8.47
CA GLU A 95 4.41 -10.15 9.83
C GLU A 95 5.91 -10.49 9.84
N GLU A 96 6.36 -11.24 8.85
CA GLU A 96 7.74 -11.70 8.74
C GLU A 96 8.59 -10.86 7.76
N ALA A 97 8.10 -9.71 7.29
CA ALA A 97 8.77 -8.90 6.27
C ALA A 97 10.25 -8.64 6.58
N LYS A 98 10.56 -8.26 7.82
CA LYS A 98 11.93 -7.96 8.25
C LYS A 98 12.78 -9.23 8.36
N LEU A 99 12.21 -10.35 8.84
CA LEU A 99 12.90 -11.64 8.94
C LEU A 99 13.23 -12.22 7.56
N ASN A 100 12.34 -11.99 6.59
CA ASN A 100 12.51 -12.40 5.20
C ASN A 100 13.42 -11.46 4.40
N GLY A 101 13.99 -10.43 5.04
CA GLY A 101 14.91 -9.50 4.41
C GLY A 101 14.28 -8.59 3.37
N MET A 102 12.97 -8.33 3.46
CA MET A 102 12.30 -7.39 2.58
C MET A 102 12.85 -5.98 2.75
N GLU A 103 12.84 -5.20 1.68
CA GLU A 103 13.33 -3.82 1.66
C GLU A 103 12.55 -2.93 2.62
N GLY A 104 13.24 -1.99 3.28
CA GLY A 104 12.62 -0.98 4.12
C GLY A 104 11.69 -0.06 3.32
N ASN A 105 10.49 0.17 3.84
CA ASN A 105 9.45 0.92 3.12
C ASN A 105 9.22 2.30 3.74
N ARG A 106 8.72 2.34 4.96
CA ARG A 106 8.37 3.60 5.66
C ARG A 106 8.67 3.49 7.15
N ARG A 107 9.12 4.61 7.73
CA ARG A 107 9.13 4.78 9.19
C ARG A 107 7.82 5.40 9.63
N LEU A 108 7.20 4.80 10.63
CA LEU A 108 5.99 5.34 11.25
C LEU A 108 6.07 5.11 12.76
N GLY A 109 5.90 6.18 13.52
CA GLY A 109 6.16 6.13 14.96
C GLY A 109 7.63 5.78 15.23
N ASN A 110 7.86 4.75 16.03
CA ASN A 110 9.19 4.29 16.41
C ASN A 110 9.63 3.04 15.61
N GLY A 111 8.85 2.59 14.62
CA GLY A 111 9.12 1.35 13.88
C GLY A 111 9.34 1.58 12.38
N ILE A 112 9.94 0.58 11.76
CA ILE A 112 10.13 0.48 10.31
C ILE A 112 9.17 -0.57 9.77
N TYR A 113 8.42 -0.21 8.71
CA TYR A 113 7.71 -1.18 7.89
C TYR A 113 8.61 -1.61 6.74
N ALA A 114 8.65 -2.91 6.46
CA ALA A 114 9.40 -3.50 5.36
C ALA A 114 8.44 -4.19 4.38
N GLY A 115 8.87 -4.34 3.12
CA GLY A 115 8.05 -4.90 2.05
C GLY A 115 6.86 -4.03 1.66
N PRO A 116 5.95 -4.55 0.81
CA PRO A 116 4.72 -3.86 0.47
C PRO A 116 3.77 -3.80 1.67
N ILE A 117 3.21 -2.61 1.92
CA ILE A 117 2.19 -2.39 2.93
C ILE A 117 0.96 -1.75 2.31
N PHE A 118 -0.20 -1.96 2.94
CA PHE A 118 -1.47 -1.41 2.47
C PHE A 118 -2.16 -0.67 3.59
N VAL A 119 -2.64 0.54 3.31
CA VAL A 119 -3.61 1.17 4.19
C VAL A 119 -4.99 0.67 3.80
N THR A 120 -5.71 0.18 4.77
CA THR A 120 -7.10 -0.29 4.67
C THR A 120 -7.90 0.21 5.87
N ARG A 121 -9.15 -0.18 5.99
CA ARG A 121 -10.04 0.26 7.05
C ARG A 121 -10.65 -0.92 7.79
N ASP A 122 -10.76 -0.81 9.12
CA ASP A 122 -11.49 -1.73 9.98
C ASP A 122 -13.00 -1.41 9.92
N ASP A 123 -13.85 -2.41 9.81
CA ASP A 123 -15.31 -2.26 9.83
C ASP A 123 -15.88 -2.19 11.27
N GLY A 124 -15.03 -2.32 12.28
CA GLY A 124 -15.39 -2.30 13.71
C GLY A 124 -15.98 -3.61 14.23
N VAL A 125 -16.08 -4.65 13.41
CA VAL A 125 -16.58 -5.98 13.80
C VAL A 125 -15.63 -7.12 13.43
N GLY A 126 -14.40 -6.75 13.06
CA GLY A 126 -13.31 -7.69 12.76
C GLY A 126 -13.14 -8.01 11.27
N GLY A 127 -13.79 -7.27 10.39
CA GLY A 127 -13.63 -7.34 8.94
C GLY A 127 -12.90 -6.12 8.37
N LEU A 128 -12.65 -6.18 7.06
CA LEU A 128 -12.04 -5.08 6.32
C LEU A 128 -13.10 -4.34 5.51
N CYS A 129 -12.89 -3.05 5.31
CA CYS A 129 -13.69 -2.29 4.36
C CYS A 129 -12.84 -1.31 3.54
N SER A 130 -13.40 -0.91 2.40
CA SER A 130 -12.74 0.00 1.46
C SER A 130 -12.43 1.35 2.10
N LEU A 131 -11.27 1.92 1.80
CA LEU A 131 -10.99 3.32 2.10
C LEU A 131 -12.03 4.23 1.43
N THR A 132 -12.39 5.31 2.07
CA THR A 132 -13.08 6.41 1.38
C THR A 132 -12.10 7.13 0.44
N LYS A 133 -12.62 7.95 -0.48
CA LYS A 133 -11.74 8.75 -1.36
C LYS A 133 -10.88 9.73 -0.54
N GLU A 134 -11.46 10.31 0.48
CA GLU A 134 -10.79 11.27 1.38
C GLU A 134 -9.68 10.59 2.20
N GLN A 135 -9.93 9.37 2.70
CA GLN A 135 -8.92 8.59 3.40
C GLN A 135 -7.78 8.19 2.45
N ALA A 136 -8.11 7.71 1.26
CA ALA A 136 -7.11 7.36 0.25
C ALA A 136 -6.23 8.57 -0.11
N GLN A 137 -6.82 9.75 -0.28
CA GLN A 137 -6.07 10.98 -0.52
C GLN A 137 -5.20 11.36 0.68
N LYS A 138 -5.77 11.41 1.89
CA LYS A 138 -5.04 11.74 3.14
C LYS A 138 -3.78 10.90 3.29
N TYR A 139 -3.90 9.58 3.10
CA TYR A 139 -2.76 8.68 3.28
C TYR A 139 -1.82 8.67 2.07
N SER A 140 -2.31 8.95 0.85
CA SER A 140 -1.45 9.18 -0.31
C SER A 140 -0.52 10.36 -0.09
N GLU A 141 -1.04 11.47 0.44
CA GLU A 141 -0.24 12.65 0.79
C GLU A 141 0.74 12.36 1.94
N MET A 142 0.28 11.67 2.99
CA MET A 142 1.11 11.30 4.14
C MET A 142 2.34 10.47 3.71
N PHE A 143 2.16 9.52 2.81
CA PHE A 143 3.19 8.59 2.36
C PHE A 143 3.79 8.94 1.00
N ALA A 144 3.47 10.12 0.44
CA ALA A 144 3.88 10.53 -0.91
C ALA A 144 5.39 10.45 -1.14
N LYS A 145 6.18 10.80 -0.11
CA LYS A 145 7.63 10.80 -0.20
C LYS A 145 8.20 9.42 0.16
N PRO A 146 8.79 8.69 -0.79
CA PRO A 146 9.56 7.49 -0.49
C PRO A 146 10.69 7.77 0.49
N GLN A 147 11.01 6.77 1.31
CA GLN A 147 12.12 6.86 2.26
C GLN A 147 13.22 5.90 1.84
N ASP A 148 14.45 6.32 2.05
CA ASP A 148 15.63 5.47 1.90
C ASP A 148 15.94 4.87 3.28
N ILE A 149 15.79 3.55 3.40
CA ILE A 149 15.97 2.79 4.64
C ILE A 149 16.90 1.65 4.32
N SER A 150 18.07 1.65 4.97
CA SER A 150 19.07 0.62 4.70
C SER A 150 18.67 -0.75 5.28
N PRO A 151 19.21 -1.86 4.73
CA PRO A 151 18.97 -3.20 5.29
C PRO A 151 19.41 -3.32 6.75
N GLU A 152 20.48 -2.64 7.15
CA GLU A 152 20.97 -2.62 8.53
C GLU A 152 19.98 -1.95 9.49
N GLU A 153 19.31 -0.89 9.05
CA GLU A 153 18.26 -0.23 9.82
C GLU A 153 17.06 -1.15 9.99
N VAL A 154 16.61 -1.83 8.91
CA VAL A 154 15.52 -2.82 8.97
C VAL A 154 15.86 -3.94 9.94
N GLN A 155 17.07 -4.50 9.85
CA GLN A 155 17.51 -5.57 10.73
C GLN A 155 17.62 -5.14 12.18
N SER A 156 18.11 -3.92 12.43
CA SER A 156 18.18 -3.34 13.77
C SER A 156 16.81 -3.17 14.42
N ASP A 157 15.78 -2.88 13.61
CA ASP A 157 14.41 -2.69 14.06
C ASP A 157 13.65 -4.03 14.30
N CYS A 158 14.22 -5.17 13.91
CA CYS A 158 13.66 -6.50 14.22
C CYS A 158 13.68 -6.83 15.72
N GLY A 159 14.50 -6.15 16.51
CA GLY A 159 14.64 -6.42 17.95
C GLY A 159 15.36 -7.72 18.31
N PHE A 160 15.95 -8.42 17.34
CA PHE A 160 16.74 -9.63 17.53
C PHE A 160 18.22 -9.34 17.37
N THR A 161 19.02 -9.81 18.30
CA THR A 161 20.48 -9.77 18.21
C THR A 161 20.98 -11.21 17.99
N PHE A 162 21.61 -11.48 16.86
CA PHE A 162 22.27 -12.74 16.58
C PHE A 162 23.69 -12.70 17.16
N TYR A 163 24.03 -13.71 17.95
CA TYR A 163 25.39 -13.90 18.43
C TYR A 163 25.99 -15.07 17.67
N ASP A 164 27.12 -14.85 16.99
CA ASP A 164 27.95 -15.94 16.45
C ASP A 164 28.59 -16.72 17.61
N TRP A 165 28.56 -18.05 17.51
CA TRP A 165 29.15 -18.99 18.46
C TRP A 165 30.57 -19.38 18.03
#